data_9d9d4fe86e40fdb00ecb7b8b4b0abfbd
#
_entry.id   9d9d4fe86e40fdb00ecb7b8b4b0abfbd
#
_cell.length_a   1.000
_cell.length_b   1.000
_cell.length_c   1.000
_cell.angle_alpha   90.00
_cell.angle_beta   90.00
_cell.angle_gamma   90.00
#
_symmetry.space_group_name_H-M   'P 1'
#
loop_
_entity.id
_entity.type
_entity.pdbx_description
1 polymer ?
#
loop_
_entity_poly.entity_id
_entity_poly.type
_entity_poly.pdbx_seq_one_letter_code
_entity_poly.pdbx_strand_id
1 'polypeptide(L)'
;MAERKYDVIFMGAGGASYPGAFQLAESGYKVLMVEPKGNLGGNCLFSGCIPSKTVRKSLMDYAMISNYNGSVKLPEMWTDVQTFKDSIQEIRYGNHSREIKDHQDNVDFVKGIASFKSDTMVEVNGDQPFTATSESIVIGTGADPFIPDIPGSKLALTSDDIFAYKSAIGQLPGSIIMIGGGYISIEIADMLAPFGIEMTIIQSHDRLLPGMDRSISDEALRLMAGKHVNVIFNGKVKEISIMGKMKAVKFLIGDDEKTLSAEEVIMATGRRPHIKGIGLEKTAVDVVKGSIAVDSHMRTSRQNIFATGDVIGKAMLFHAAVKESVIAARNIQGKPDYEMNFNSVPFTLFSYPELGSVGYTEADATRLGIECEIVSESLEGDAQSQIFRQRDGWFKIVVEKNGGKILGFQTFAHDGADLVAYFTAAIENGLTARDLAKSCEPHPTTFESIPSALRKYL
;
A
#
# COMPACT_ATOMS: atom_id res chain seq x y z
N MET A 1 -6.83 -38.65 -2.88
CA MET A 1 -7.39 -37.35 -3.29
C MET A 1 -7.51 -37.33 -4.80
N ALA A 2 -8.52 -36.64 -5.36
CA ALA A 2 -8.60 -36.44 -6.80
C ALA A 2 -7.41 -35.59 -7.26
N GLU A 3 -6.85 -35.90 -8.43
CA GLU A 3 -5.81 -35.10 -9.07
C GLU A 3 -6.42 -34.32 -10.23
N ARG A 4 -6.08 -33.01 -10.32
CA ARG A 4 -6.54 -32.10 -11.38
C ARG A 4 -5.34 -31.50 -12.09
N LYS A 5 -5.45 -31.25 -13.39
CA LYS A 5 -4.35 -30.68 -14.18
C LYS A 5 -4.76 -29.30 -14.73
N TYR A 6 -3.85 -28.33 -14.60
CA TYR A 6 -3.96 -26.96 -15.08
C TYR A 6 -2.69 -26.55 -15.82
N ASP A 7 -2.76 -25.50 -16.62
CA ASP A 7 -1.57 -24.90 -17.21
C ASP A 7 -0.86 -24.01 -16.18
N VAL A 8 -1.66 -23.25 -15.39
CA VAL A 8 -1.13 -22.34 -14.37
C VAL A 8 -1.95 -22.42 -13.07
N ILE A 9 -1.27 -22.41 -11.93
CA ILE A 9 -1.88 -22.31 -10.60
C ILE A 9 -1.46 -21.01 -9.93
N PHE A 10 -2.43 -20.23 -9.44
CA PHE A 10 -2.21 -19.05 -8.59
C PHE A 10 -2.53 -19.38 -7.14
N MET A 11 -1.56 -19.19 -6.25
CA MET A 11 -1.71 -19.33 -4.80
C MET A 11 -2.04 -17.97 -4.20
N GLY A 12 -3.33 -17.66 -4.05
CA GLY A 12 -3.91 -16.38 -3.70
C GLY A 12 -4.71 -15.78 -4.86
N ALA A 13 -5.60 -14.81 -4.54
CA ALA A 13 -6.42 -14.11 -5.52
C ALA A 13 -6.50 -12.59 -5.28
N GLY A 14 -5.45 -12.01 -4.72
CA GLY A 14 -5.27 -10.57 -4.61
C GLY A 14 -4.81 -9.91 -5.92
N GLY A 15 -4.47 -8.61 -5.87
CA GLY A 15 -3.90 -7.87 -6.99
C GLY A 15 -2.65 -8.51 -7.59
N ALA A 16 -1.94 -9.32 -6.80
CA ALA A 16 -0.79 -10.11 -7.23
C ALA A 16 -1.14 -11.32 -8.13
N SER A 17 -2.43 -11.64 -8.30
CA SER A 17 -2.84 -12.89 -8.95
C SER A 17 -3.92 -12.69 -10.01
N TYR A 18 -5.09 -12.12 -9.64
CA TYR A 18 -6.25 -12.14 -10.54
C TYR A 18 -6.03 -11.43 -11.88
N PRO A 19 -5.27 -10.31 -12.00
CA PRO A 19 -5.08 -9.67 -13.30
C PRO A 19 -4.32 -10.55 -14.28
N GLY A 20 -3.23 -11.18 -13.84
CA GLY A 20 -2.47 -12.11 -14.66
C GLY A 20 -3.21 -13.42 -14.93
N ALA A 21 -3.99 -13.92 -13.97
CA ALA A 21 -4.81 -15.12 -14.14
C ALA A 21 -5.85 -14.92 -15.24
N PHE A 22 -6.55 -13.79 -15.25
CA PHE A 22 -7.54 -13.48 -16.30
C PHE A 22 -6.89 -13.27 -17.66
N GLN A 23 -5.76 -12.57 -17.73
CA GLN A 23 -4.99 -12.41 -18.97
C GLN A 23 -4.58 -13.78 -19.58
N LEU A 24 -4.18 -14.72 -18.74
CA LEU A 24 -3.83 -16.08 -19.19
C LEU A 24 -5.08 -16.84 -19.65
N ALA A 25 -6.18 -16.75 -18.89
CA ALA A 25 -7.46 -17.39 -19.24
C ALA A 25 -8.01 -16.88 -20.58
N GLU A 26 -7.97 -15.57 -20.82
CA GLU A 26 -8.34 -14.93 -22.10
C GLU A 26 -7.46 -15.40 -23.26
N SER A 27 -6.23 -15.86 -22.95
CA SER A 27 -5.31 -16.45 -23.94
C SER A 27 -5.47 -17.96 -24.07
N GLY A 28 -6.49 -18.57 -23.45
CA GLY A 28 -6.82 -19.99 -23.56
C GLY A 28 -6.14 -20.92 -22.56
N TYR A 29 -5.39 -20.38 -21.59
CA TYR A 29 -4.78 -21.18 -20.52
C TYR A 29 -5.83 -21.63 -19.52
N LYS A 30 -5.71 -22.87 -19.05
CA LYS A 30 -6.53 -23.42 -17.96
C LYS A 30 -5.90 -23.06 -16.61
N VAL A 31 -6.57 -22.17 -15.87
CA VAL A 31 -6.04 -21.55 -14.65
C VAL A 31 -6.78 -22.06 -13.42
N LEU A 32 -6.05 -22.37 -12.37
CA LEU A 32 -6.57 -22.55 -11.01
C LEU A 32 -6.20 -21.34 -10.16
N MET A 33 -7.17 -20.74 -9.47
CA MET A 33 -6.93 -19.73 -8.43
C MET A 33 -7.43 -20.27 -7.08
N VAL A 34 -6.57 -20.22 -6.05
CA VAL A 34 -6.92 -20.70 -4.70
C VAL A 34 -6.84 -19.56 -3.71
N GLU A 35 -7.96 -19.24 -3.03
CA GLU A 35 -8.06 -18.09 -2.11
C GLU A 35 -8.83 -18.48 -0.84
N PRO A 36 -8.24 -18.35 0.37
CA PRO A 36 -8.90 -18.76 1.60
C PRO A 36 -10.15 -17.94 1.95
N LYS A 37 -10.20 -16.67 1.58
CA LYS A 37 -11.36 -15.80 1.87
C LYS A 37 -12.53 -16.01 0.89
N GLY A 38 -12.29 -16.70 -0.23
CA GLY A 38 -13.34 -17.07 -1.19
C GLY A 38 -13.86 -15.93 -2.07
N ASN A 39 -13.06 -14.87 -2.27
CA ASN A 39 -13.32 -13.82 -3.25
C ASN A 39 -12.00 -13.19 -3.71
N LEU A 40 -12.03 -12.43 -4.83
CA LEU A 40 -10.90 -11.66 -5.33
C LEU A 40 -10.62 -10.43 -4.46
N GLY A 41 -9.44 -9.82 -4.67
CA GLY A 41 -9.08 -8.51 -4.15
C GLY A 41 -8.02 -8.51 -3.05
N GLY A 42 -7.84 -9.65 -2.35
CA GLY A 42 -6.84 -9.78 -1.30
C GLY A 42 -6.96 -8.73 -0.20
N ASN A 43 -5.88 -8.45 0.51
CA ASN A 43 -5.88 -7.49 1.62
C ASN A 43 -6.34 -6.08 1.21
N CYS A 44 -6.10 -5.66 -0.04
CA CYS A 44 -6.55 -4.36 -0.54
C CYS A 44 -8.06 -4.17 -0.39
N LEU A 45 -8.86 -5.19 -0.73
CA LEU A 45 -10.31 -5.12 -0.61
C LEU A 45 -10.80 -5.54 0.78
N PHE A 46 -10.17 -6.54 1.40
CA PHE A 46 -10.68 -7.13 2.63
C PHE A 46 -10.47 -6.24 3.86
N SER A 47 -9.32 -5.54 3.94
CA SER A 47 -8.97 -4.73 5.12
C SER A 47 -7.96 -3.61 4.85
N GLY A 48 -7.64 -3.32 3.58
CA GLY A 48 -6.58 -2.39 3.20
C GLY A 48 -7.09 -1.15 2.46
N CYS A 49 -6.69 -1.03 1.19
CA CYS A 49 -6.83 0.19 0.38
C CYS A 49 -8.27 0.68 0.25
N ILE A 50 -9.19 -0.21 -0.17
CA ILE A 50 -10.58 0.19 -0.44
C ILE A 50 -11.29 0.65 0.83
N PRO A 51 -11.36 -0.15 1.91
CA PRO A 51 -12.05 0.28 3.12
C PRO A 51 -11.38 1.49 3.79
N SER A 52 -10.05 1.57 3.84
CA SER A 52 -9.37 2.72 4.45
C SER A 52 -9.62 4.03 3.70
N LYS A 53 -9.64 4.01 2.36
CA LYS A 53 -9.92 5.21 1.55
C LYS A 53 -11.39 5.59 1.59
N THR A 54 -12.30 4.63 1.74
CA THR A 54 -13.72 4.90 1.99
C THR A 54 -13.93 5.58 3.36
N VAL A 55 -13.29 5.06 4.42
CA VAL A 55 -13.31 5.68 5.75
C VAL A 55 -12.72 7.10 5.69
N ARG A 56 -11.54 7.27 5.07
CA ARG A 56 -10.90 8.57 4.88
C ARG A 56 -11.83 9.56 4.20
N LYS A 57 -12.41 9.20 3.06
CA LYS A 57 -13.31 10.08 2.30
C LYS A 57 -14.51 10.51 3.14
N SER A 58 -15.16 9.58 3.83
CA SER A 58 -16.29 9.88 4.70
C SER A 58 -15.92 10.82 5.85
N LEU A 59 -14.79 10.56 6.52
CA LEU A 59 -14.33 11.41 7.61
C LEU A 59 -13.95 12.81 7.14
N MET A 60 -13.36 12.94 5.96
CA MET A 60 -13.09 14.26 5.35
C MET A 60 -14.39 15.03 5.07
N ASP A 61 -15.42 14.37 4.56
CA ASP A 61 -16.72 15.00 4.34
C ASP A 61 -17.33 15.49 5.66
N TYR A 62 -17.29 14.69 6.71
CA TYR A 62 -17.75 15.10 8.04
C TYR A 62 -16.93 16.25 8.62
N ALA A 63 -15.62 16.27 8.45
CA ALA A 63 -14.76 17.37 8.89
C ALA A 63 -15.11 18.69 8.16
N MET A 64 -15.37 18.61 6.85
CA MET A 64 -15.84 19.78 6.09
C MET A 64 -17.19 20.28 6.59
N ILE A 65 -18.17 19.40 6.79
CA ILE A 65 -19.50 19.77 7.30
C ILE A 65 -19.38 20.40 8.69
N SER A 66 -18.56 19.82 9.58
CA SER A 66 -18.33 20.35 10.92
C SER A 66 -17.79 21.78 10.92
N ASN A 67 -16.92 22.12 9.98
CA ASN A 67 -16.39 23.47 9.81
C ASN A 67 -17.44 24.53 9.41
N TYR A 68 -18.55 24.10 8.80
CA TYR A 68 -19.64 25.01 8.38
C TYR A 68 -20.84 25.03 9.35
N ASN A 69 -21.19 23.88 9.95
CA ASN A 69 -22.46 23.71 10.66
C ASN A 69 -22.33 23.37 12.16
N GLY A 70 -21.11 23.29 12.71
CA GLY A 70 -20.90 22.99 14.13
C GLY A 70 -20.68 21.50 14.43
N SER A 71 -20.83 21.06 15.67
CA SER A 71 -20.38 19.76 16.17
C SER A 71 -21.04 18.56 15.50
N VAL A 72 -20.21 17.61 15.09
CA VAL A 72 -20.61 16.27 14.66
C VAL A 72 -20.65 15.34 15.87
N LYS A 73 -21.71 14.51 15.97
CA LYS A 73 -21.80 13.49 17.03
C LYS A 73 -20.98 12.26 16.63
N LEU A 74 -19.87 12.03 17.30
CA LEU A 74 -18.91 10.98 16.97
C LEU A 74 -19.52 9.55 16.86
N PRO A 75 -20.40 9.07 17.79
CA PRO A 75 -20.94 7.72 17.68
C PRO A 75 -21.81 7.52 16.44
N GLU A 76 -22.66 8.50 16.12
CA GLU A 76 -23.55 8.46 14.93
C GLU A 76 -22.69 8.49 13.65
N MET A 77 -21.76 9.44 13.58
CA MET A 77 -20.81 9.56 12.46
C MET A 77 -20.04 8.24 12.22
N TRP A 78 -19.49 7.63 13.28
CA TRP A 78 -18.69 6.42 13.11
C TRP A 78 -19.53 5.25 12.61
N THR A 79 -20.76 5.11 13.06
CA THR A 79 -21.73 4.12 12.57
C THR A 79 -22.00 4.30 11.08
N ASP A 80 -22.24 5.53 10.63
CA ASP A 80 -22.48 5.85 9.21
C ASP A 80 -21.24 5.57 8.35
N VAL A 81 -20.06 5.96 8.81
CA VAL A 81 -18.78 5.71 8.13
C VAL A 81 -18.55 4.21 7.94
N GLN A 82 -18.76 3.40 8.99
CA GLN A 82 -18.59 1.95 8.91
C GLN A 82 -19.64 1.30 8.01
N THR A 83 -20.89 1.75 8.07
CA THR A 83 -21.97 1.26 7.20
C THR A 83 -21.67 1.55 5.73
N PHE A 84 -21.23 2.78 5.42
CA PHE A 84 -20.85 3.14 4.06
C PHE A 84 -19.63 2.33 3.59
N LYS A 85 -18.61 2.17 4.43
CA LYS A 85 -17.44 1.34 4.13
C LYS A 85 -17.85 -0.10 3.78
N ASP A 86 -18.71 -0.72 4.59
CA ASP A 86 -19.19 -2.08 4.36
C ASP A 86 -19.97 -2.18 3.03
N SER A 87 -20.80 -1.18 2.70
CA SER A 87 -21.55 -1.14 1.45
C SER A 87 -20.62 -1.09 0.21
N ILE A 88 -19.53 -0.33 0.27
CA ILE A 88 -18.53 -0.29 -0.81
C ILE A 88 -17.80 -1.64 -0.94
N GLN A 89 -17.47 -2.29 0.16
CA GLN A 89 -16.89 -3.63 0.12
C GLN A 89 -17.87 -4.65 -0.50
N GLU A 90 -19.15 -4.60 -0.16
CA GLU A 90 -20.19 -5.47 -0.76
C GLU A 90 -20.31 -5.26 -2.27
N ILE A 91 -20.36 -4.01 -2.73
CA ILE A 91 -20.36 -3.70 -4.17
C ILE A 91 -19.13 -4.31 -4.86
N ARG A 92 -17.94 -4.15 -4.27
CA ARG A 92 -16.71 -4.70 -4.84
C ARG A 92 -16.69 -6.23 -4.81
N TYR A 93 -17.19 -6.86 -3.76
CA TYR A 93 -17.32 -8.31 -3.70
C TYR A 93 -18.26 -8.82 -4.81
N GLY A 94 -19.40 -8.14 -5.04
CA GLY A 94 -20.30 -8.47 -6.12
C GLY A 94 -19.69 -8.30 -7.51
N ASN A 95 -18.87 -7.25 -7.72
CA ASN A 95 -18.15 -7.05 -8.98
C ASN A 95 -17.17 -8.20 -9.23
N HIS A 96 -16.34 -8.54 -8.26
CA HIS A 96 -15.35 -9.62 -8.36
C HIS A 96 -16.01 -11.00 -8.55
N SER A 97 -17.17 -11.23 -7.91
CA SER A 97 -17.92 -12.46 -8.16
C SER A 97 -18.42 -12.57 -9.62
N ARG A 98 -18.75 -11.44 -10.25
CA ARG A 98 -19.08 -11.40 -11.69
C ARG A 98 -17.86 -11.65 -12.56
N GLU A 99 -16.73 -11.01 -12.26
CA GLU A 99 -15.47 -11.23 -12.99
C GLU A 99 -15.03 -12.71 -12.96
N ILE A 100 -15.15 -13.39 -11.81
CA ILE A 100 -14.90 -14.83 -11.72
C ILE A 100 -15.83 -15.60 -12.64
N LYS A 101 -17.12 -15.26 -12.63
CA LYS A 101 -18.13 -15.93 -13.48
C LYS A 101 -17.87 -15.70 -14.95
N ASP A 102 -17.46 -14.52 -15.35
CA ASP A 102 -17.18 -14.18 -16.75
C ASP A 102 -15.96 -14.97 -17.29
N HIS A 103 -15.08 -15.46 -16.43
CA HIS A 103 -13.90 -16.26 -16.80
C HIS A 103 -14.04 -17.77 -16.47
N GLN A 104 -15.20 -18.23 -16.02
CA GLN A 104 -15.42 -19.59 -15.49
C GLN A 104 -15.09 -20.73 -16.48
N ASP A 105 -15.03 -20.47 -17.77
CA ASP A 105 -14.70 -21.47 -18.79
C ASP A 105 -13.22 -21.89 -18.72
N ASN A 106 -12.34 -20.99 -18.31
CA ASN A 106 -10.90 -21.18 -18.24
C ASN A 106 -10.31 -20.99 -16.83
N VAL A 107 -11.09 -20.48 -15.88
CA VAL A 107 -10.65 -20.25 -14.50
C VAL A 107 -11.46 -21.07 -13.52
N ASP A 108 -10.82 -22.01 -12.85
CA ASP A 108 -11.36 -22.64 -11.65
C ASP A 108 -10.97 -21.79 -10.43
N PHE A 109 -11.95 -21.12 -9.81
CA PHE A 109 -11.76 -20.39 -8.56
C PHE A 109 -12.19 -21.26 -7.38
N VAL A 110 -11.26 -21.52 -6.45
CA VAL A 110 -11.48 -22.41 -5.31
C VAL A 110 -11.22 -21.69 -3.99
N LYS A 111 -12.24 -21.72 -3.11
CA LYS A 111 -12.04 -21.30 -1.72
C LYS A 111 -11.25 -22.37 -0.97
N GLY A 112 -10.03 -22.02 -0.54
CA GLY A 112 -9.14 -22.96 0.14
C GLY A 112 -7.74 -22.40 0.34
N ILE A 113 -6.87 -23.24 0.87
CA ILE A 113 -5.44 -22.94 1.08
C ILE A 113 -4.63 -23.89 0.20
N ALA A 114 -3.80 -23.31 -0.67
CA ALA A 114 -2.86 -24.08 -1.49
C ALA A 114 -1.50 -24.21 -0.78
N SER A 115 -0.91 -25.39 -0.82
CA SER A 115 0.44 -25.64 -0.31
C SER A 115 1.22 -26.57 -1.24
N PHE A 116 2.50 -26.30 -1.45
CA PHE A 116 3.37 -27.13 -2.30
C PHE A 116 3.51 -28.56 -1.79
N LYS A 117 3.46 -29.49 -2.71
CA LYS A 117 3.91 -30.90 -2.55
C LYS A 117 5.23 -31.12 -3.30
N SER A 118 5.43 -30.41 -4.41
CA SER A 118 6.66 -30.38 -5.23
C SER A 118 6.68 -29.09 -6.06
N ASP A 119 7.69 -28.90 -6.90
CA ASP A 119 7.84 -27.75 -7.79
C ASP A 119 6.68 -27.62 -8.83
N THR A 120 5.91 -28.68 -9.06
CA THR A 120 4.83 -28.73 -10.06
C THR A 120 3.47 -29.15 -9.49
N MET A 121 3.39 -29.43 -8.19
CA MET A 121 2.19 -29.94 -7.55
C MET A 121 1.86 -29.16 -6.27
N VAL A 122 0.60 -28.80 -6.13
CA VAL A 122 0.04 -28.24 -4.90
C VAL A 122 -1.08 -29.12 -4.34
N GLU A 123 -1.22 -29.12 -3.02
CA GLU A 123 -2.39 -29.61 -2.32
C GLU A 123 -3.31 -28.43 -2.01
N VAL A 124 -4.56 -28.57 -2.34
CA VAL A 124 -5.61 -27.58 -2.07
C VAL A 124 -6.49 -28.11 -0.95
N ASN A 125 -6.45 -27.43 0.20
CA ASN A 125 -7.25 -27.71 1.37
C ASN A 125 -8.44 -26.73 1.43
N GLY A 126 -9.63 -27.23 1.24
CA GLY A 126 -10.90 -26.51 1.23
C GLY A 126 -12.05 -27.47 1.52
N ASP A 127 -13.27 -27.14 1.11
CA ASP A 127 -14.46 -27.99 1.33
C ASP A 127 -14.31 -29.37 0.73
N GLN A 128 -13.63 -29.48 -0.43
CA GLN A 128 -13.31 -30.73 -1.12
C GLN A 128 -11.79 -30.76 -1.41
N PRO A 129 -10.98 -31.34 -0.55
CA PRO A 129 -9.54 -31.39 -0.75
C PRO A 129 -9.12 -32.18 -1.99
N PHE A 130 -8.16 -31.68 -2.76
CA PHE A 130 -7.58 -32.33 -3.94
C PHE A 130 -6.12 -31.93 -4.14
N THR A 131 -5.43 -32.62 -5.03
CA THR A 131 -4.12 -32.22 -5.54
C THR A 131 -4.25 -31.64 -6.95
N ALA A 132 -3.44 -30.62 -7.25
CA ALA A 132 -3.38 -30.01 -8.57
C ALA A 132 -1.94 -29.98 -9.08
N THR A 133 -1.76 -30.28 -10.36
CA THR A 133 -0.49 -30.18 -11.07
C THR A 133 -0.56 -29.10 -12.15
N SER A 134 0.56 -28.41 -12.40
CA SER A 134 0.66 -27.41 -13.46
C SER A 134 2.07 -27.27 -14.00
N GLU A 135 2.16 -26.67 -15.19
CA GLU A 135 3.44 -26.27 -15.81
C GLU A 135 4.03 -25.03 -15.15
N SER A 136 3.20 -24.12 -14.65
CA SER A 136 3.63 -22.92 -13.95
C SER A 136 2.83 -22.68 -12.67
N ILE A 137 3.50 -22.16 -11.62
CA ILE A 137 2.86 -21.78 -10.36
C ILE A 137 3.24 -20.34 -10.02
N VAL A 138 2.26 -19.51 -9.66
CA VAL A 138 2.44 -18.14 -9.22
C VAL A 138 2.11 -18.02 -7.72
N ILE A 139 3.08 -17.61 -6.92
CA ILE A 139 2.93 -17.40 -5.50
C ILE A 139 2.49 -15.94 -5.27
N GLY A 140 1.20 -15.73 -5.00
CA GLY A 140 0.59 -14.43 -4.72
C GLY A 140 -0.03 -14.37 -3.31
N THR A 141 0.62 -14.98 -2.31
CA THR A 141 0.09 -15.18 -0.96
C THR A 141 0.08 -13.92 -0.10
N GLY A 142 0.67 -12.81 -0.58
CA GLY A 142 0.62 -11.52 0.07
C GLY A 142 1.49 -11.42 1.33
N ALA A 143 1.05 -10.58 2.30
CA ALA A 143 1.73 -10.37 3.56
C ALA A 143 0.73 -10.16 4.70
N ASP A 144 1.14 -10.52 5.92
CA ASP A 144 0.40 -10.31 7.15
C ASP A 144 0.94 -9.11 7.94
N PRO A 145 0.14 -8.45 8.81
CA PRO A 145 0.66 -7.48 9.76
C PRO A 145 1.81 -8.09 10.57
N PHE A 146 2.90 -7.35 10.69
CA PHE A 146 4.00 -7.75 11.55
C PHE A 146 3.69 -7.37 12.99
N ILE A 147 3.53 -8.35 13.86
CA ILE A 147 3.34 -8.16 15.30
C ILE A 147 4.61 -8.61 15.99
N PRO A 148 5.37 -7.69 16.65
CA PRO A 148 6.54 -8.04 17.45
C PRO A 148 6.17 -9.01 18.57
N ASP A 149 7.09 -9.93 18.86
CA ASP A 149 6.94 -10.87 19.97
C ASP A 149 7.36 -10.19 21.27
N ILE A 150 6.44 -9.40 21.81
CA ILE A 150 6.58 -8.70 23.09
C ILE A 150 5.44 -9.07 24.03
N PRO A 151 5.62 -9.05 25.35
CA PRO A 151 4.55 -9.26 26.31
C PRO A 151 3.34 -8.38 26.02
N GLY A 152 2.15 -8.97 25.98
CA GLY A 152 0.90 -8.25 25.74
C GLY A 152 0.65 -7.81 24.29
N SER A 153 1.45 -8.22 23.31
CA SER A 153 1.24 -7.85 21.90
C SER A 153 -0.17 -8.16 21.37
N LYS A 154 -0.81 -9.20 21.88
CA LYS A 154 -2.19 -9.59 21.53
C LYS A 154 -3.28 -8.64 22.07
N LEU A 155 -2.92 -7.70 22.94
CA LEU A 155 -3.83 -6.66 23.44
C LEU A 155 -3.98 -5.51 22.45
N ALA A 156 -3.04 -5.35 21.52
CA ALA A 156 -3.10 -4.34 20.48
C ALA A 156 -3.95 -4.81 19.31
N LEU A 157 -4.67 -3.87 18.72
CA LEU A 157 -5.34 -4.03 17.44
C LEU A 157 -4.34 -3.83 16.28
N THR A 158 -4.77 -4.15 15.08
CA THR A 158 -4.10 -3.83 13.83
C THR A 158 -5.01 -2.97 12.94
N SER A 159 -4.51 -2.51 11.80
CA SER A 159 -5.35 -1.83 10.81
C SER A 159 -6.49 -2.71 10.30
N ASP A 160 -6.30 -4.03 10.29
CA ASP A 160 -7.32 -4.98 9.84
C ASP A 160 -8.55 -4.95 10.76
N ASP A 161 -8.38 -4.74 12.06
CA ASP A 161 -9.48 -4.65 13.03
C ASP A 161 -10.35 -3.39 12.80
N ILE A 162 -9.78 -2.33 12.22
CA ILE A 162 -10.50 -1.09 11.89
C ILE A 162 -11.22 -1.20 10.55
N PHE A 163 -10.56 -1.77 9.53
CA PHE A 163 -10.97 -1.67 8.14
C PHE A 163 -11.61 -2.94 7.58
N ALA A 164 -11.55 -4.07 8.29
CA ALA A 164 -12.22 -5.29 7.85
C ALA A 164 -13.73 -5.10 7.66
N TYR A 165 -14.31 -5.92 6.80
CA TYR A 165 -15.76 -5.99 6.65
C TYR A 165 -16.42 -6.36 8.00
N LYS A 166 -17.39 -5.55 8.44
CA LYS A 166 -18.00 -5.62 9.78
C LYS A 166 -16.93 -5.49 10.87
N SER A 167 -16.19 -4.36 10.83
CA SER A 167 -15.16 -4.02 11.82
C SER A 167 -15.58 -4.31 13.25
N ALA A 168 -14.64 -4.79 14.06
CA ALA A 168 -14.85 -5.03 15.50
C ALA A 168 -14.94 -3.73 16.33
N ILE A 169 -14.51 -2.58 15.76
CA ILE A 169 -14.53 -1.29 16.45
C ILE A 169 -15.88 -0.62 16.25
N GLY A 170 -16.80 -0.89 17.17
CA GLY A 170 -18.16 -0.31 17.15
C GLY A 170 -18.21 1.16 17.58
N GLN A 171 -17.23 1.65 18.34
CA GLN A 171 -17.11 3.03 18.81
C GLN A 171 -15.66 3.49 18.74
N LEU A 172 -15.43 4.74 18.37
CA LEU A 172 -14.10 5.33 18.42
C LEU A 172 -13.67 5.55 19.88
N PRO A 173 -12.45 5.12 20.26
CA PRO A 173 -11.88 5.43 21.56
C PRO A 173 -11.50 6.90 21.66
N GLY A 174 -11.46 7.46 22.89
CA GLY A 174 -11.02 8.83 23.12
C GLY A 174 -9.52 9.05 22.96
N SER A 175 -8.71 7.98 23.06
CA SER A 175 -7.26 8.05 22.88
C SER A 175 -6.68 6.77 22.26
N ILE A 176 -5.68 6.94 21.37
CA ILE A 176 -5.02 5.84 20.64
C ILE A 176 -3.50 6.03 20.68
N ILE A 177 -2.78 4.96 21.00
CA ILE A 177 -1.34 4.85 20.76
C ILE A 177 -1.10 4.00 19.52
N MET A 178 -0.46 4.59 18.50
CA MET A 178 0.02 3.89 17.31
C MET A 178 1.47 3.43 17.55
N ILE A 179 1.76 2.15 17.34
CA ILE A 179 3.13 1.62 17.42
C ILE A 179 3.66 1.45 16.00
N GLY A 180 4.68 2.24 15.65
CA GLY A 180 5.26 2.37 14.32
C GLY A 180 4.88 3.69 13.64
N GLY A 181 5.83 4.31 12.93
CA GLY A 181 5.67 5.61 12.24
C GLY A 181 5.63 5.49 10.72
N GLY A 182 5.03 4.40 10.21
CA GLY A 182 4.78 4.17 8.79
C GLY A 182 3.50 4.83 8.29
N TYR A 183 3.21 4.65 6.99
CA TYR A 183 2.04 5.26 6.33
C TYR A 183 0.70 4.92 6.99
N ILE A 184 0.54 3.69 7.51
CA ILE A 184 -0.70 3.27 8.20
C ILE A 184 -0.97 4.13 9.44
N SER A 185 0.05 4.36 10.28
CA SER A 185 -0.08 5.17 11.49
C SER A 185 -0.43 6.62 11.15
N ILE A 186 0.23 7.18 10.14
CA ILE A 186 0.04 8.57 9.74
C ILE A 186 -1.35 8.75 9.14
N GLU A 187 -1.80 7.85 8.24
CA GLU A 187 -3.13 7.91 7.66
C GLU A 187 -4.23 7.78 8.73
N ILE A 188 -4.10 6.84 9.68
CA ILE A 188 -5.09 6.68 10.77
C ILE A 188 -5.10 7.93 11.67
N ALA A 189 -3.94 8.46 12.03
CA ALA A 189 -3.85 9.66 12.83
C ALA A 189 -4.42 10.88 12.11
N ASP A 190 -4.11 11.03 10.81
CA ASP A 190 -4.64 12.08 9.94
C ASP A 190 -6.18 12.07 9.87
N MET A 191 -6.76 10.87 9.80
CA MET A 191 -8.21 10.68 9.75
C MET A 191 -8.92 10.95 11.07
N LEU A 192 -8.32 10.55 12.21
CA LEU A 192 -9.03 10.51 13.49
C LEU A 192 -8.76 11.71 14.40
N ALA A 193 -7.54 12.29 14.36
CA ALA A 193 -7.20 13.42 15.22
C ALA A 193 -8.12 14.65 15.06
N PRO A 194 -8.61 15.01 13.85
CA PRO A 194 -9.54 16.13 13.68
C PRO A 194 -10.86 16.01 14.45
N PHE A 195 -11.21 14.81 14.90
CA PHE A 195 -12.42 14.53 15.69
C PHE A 195 -12.20 14.50 17.21
N GLY A 196 -11.05 15.01 17.66
CA GLY A 196 -10.73 15.14 19.09
C GLY A 196 -10.22 13.84 19.73
N ILE A 197 -9.82 12.86 18.93
CA ILE A 197 -9.17 11.64 19.45
C ILE A 197 -7.71 11.96 19.73
N GLU A 198 -7.26 11.72 20.96
CA GLU A 198 -5.87 11.92 21.36
C GLU A 198 -4.98 10.87 20.71
N MET A 199 -4.17 11.29 19.74
CA MET A 199 -3.29 10.39 18.99
C MET A 199 -1.83 10.52 19.43
N THR A 200 -1.18 9.39 19.71
CA THR A 200 0.26 9.31 19.93
C THR A 200 0.88 8.26 19.01
N ILE A 201 1.95 8.61 18.30
CA ILE A 201 2.73 7.68 17.48
C ILE A 201 4.06 7.41 18.19
N ILE A 202 4.37 6.14 18.51
CA ILE A 202 5.65 5.71 19.02
C ILE A 202 6.44 5.08 17.87
N GLN A 203 7.49 5.78 17.40
CA GLN A 203 8.36 5.35 16.31
C GLN A 203 9.73 4.94 16.83
N SER A 204 10.21 3.78 16.40
CA SER A 204 11.52 3.23 16.82
C SER A 204 12.72 3.89 16.13
N HIS A 205 12.50 4.66 15.06
CA HIS A 205 13.53 5.41 14.33
C HIS A 205 13.47 6.91 14.71
N ASP A 206 14.42 7.67 14.18
CA ASP A 206 14.55 9.12 14.40
C ASP A 206 13.62 9.98 13.55
N ARG A 207 12.81 9.35 12.66
CA ARG A 207 11.86 10.05 11.78
C ARG A 207 10.66 9.18 11.40
N LEU A 208 9.59 9.82 10.94
CA LEU A 208 8.47 9.15 10.26
C LEU A 208 8.89 8.69 8.87
N LEU A 209 8.25 7.65 8.32
CA LEU A 209 8.51 7.13 6.97
C LEU A 209 10.02 6.96 6.67
N PRO A 210 10.80 6.22 7.48
CA PRO A 210 12.27 6.22 7.41
C PRO A 210 12.84 5.74 6.07
N GLY A 211 12.03 5.08 5.22
CA GLY A 211 12.41 4.65 3.87
C GLY A 211 12.17 5.68 2.77
N MET A 212 11.57 6.84 3.10
CA MET A 212 11.21 7.88 2.13
C MET A 212 12.23 9.02 2.10
N ASP A 213 12.13 9.89 1.09
CA ASP A 213 12.89 11.15 1.03
C ASP A 213 12.68 11.96 2.31
N ARG A 214 13.72 12.70 2.70
CA ARG A 214 13.68 13.47 3.95
C ARG A 214 12.60 14.56 3.91
N SER A 215 12.41 15.22 2.75
CA SER A 215 11.35 16.22 2.58
C SER A 215 9.95 15.65 2.85
N ILE A 216 9.69 14.41 2.42
CA ILE A 216 8.44 13.69 2.71
C ILE A 216 8.30 13.37 4.21
N SER A 217 9.39 12.91 4.84
CA SER A 217 9.39 12.61 6.29
C SER A 217 9.16 13.85 7.15
N ASP A 218 9.84 14.96 6.81
CA ASP A 218 9.74 16.23 7.54
C ASP A 218 8.33 16.83 7.35
N GLU A 219 7.76 16.74 6.16
CA GLU A 219 6.41 17.21 5.87
C GLU A 219 5.34 16.36 6.58
N ALA A 220 5.51 15.03 6.64
CA ALA A 220 4.63 14.16 7.40
C ALA A 220 4.65 14.51 8.90
N LEU A 221 5.81 14.86 9.46
CA LEU A 221 5.90 15.32 10.84
C LEU A 221 5.19 16.68 11.03
N ARG A 222 5.36 17.64 10.10
CA ARG A 222 4.69 18.93 10.12
C ARG A 222 3.15 18.75 10.08
N LEU A 223 2.67 17.85 9.22
CA LEU A 223 1.27 17.50 9.13
C LEU A 223 0.73 16.93 10.45
N MET A 224 1.44 16.02 11.08
CA MET A 224 1.05 15.43 12.36
C MET A 224 1.02 16.50 13.48
N ALA A 225 2.03 17.36 13.53
CA ALA A 225 2.08 18.46 14.49
C ALA A 225 0.90 19.44 14.32
N GLY A 226 0.54 19.78 13.07
CA GLY A 226 -0.60 20.64 12.76
C GLY A 226 -1.96 20.06 13.19
N LYS A 227 -2.03 18.74 13.37
CA LYS A 227 -3.21 18.00 13.86
C LYS A 227 -3.10 17.61 15.35
N HIS A 228 -2.13 18.16 16.07
CA HIS A 228 -1.87 17.88 17.48
C HIS A 228 -1.61 16.41 17.80
N VAL A 229 -1.09 15.65 16.84
CA VAL A 229 -0.65 14.26 17.05
C VAL A 229 0.71 14.29 17.74
N ASN A 230 0.81 13.62 18.88
CA ASN A 230 2.08 13.46 19.58
C ASN A 230 2.96 12.41 18.87
N VAL A 231 4.21 12.75 18.54
CA VAL A 231 5.15 11.82 17.90
C VAL A 231 6.38 11.63 18.79
N ILE A 232 6.63 10.39 19.18
CA ILE A 232 7.77 9.99 20.00
C ILE A 232 8.73 9.19 19.13
N PHE A 233 9.94 9.73 18.93
CA PHE A 233 11.00 9.07 18.17
C PHE A 233 11.91 8.23 19.07
N ASN A 234 12.61 7.27 18.44
CA ASN A 234 13.53 6.35 19.09
C ASN A 234 12.89 5.50 20.21
N GLY A 235 11.56 5.38 20.18
CA GLY A 235 10.77 4.65 21.17
C GLY A 235 10.71 3.15 20.85
N LYS A 236 11.44 2.31 21.57
CA LYS A 236 11.44 0.85 21.42
C LYS A 236 10.43 0.24 22.40
N VAL A 237 9.24 -0.10 21.90
CA VAL A 237 8.18 -0.73 22.70
C VAL A 237 8.64 -2.09 23.22
N LYS A 238 8.36 -2.36 24.50
CA LYS A 238 8.78 -3.55 25.24
C LYS A 238 7.61 -4.39 25.73
N GLU A 239 6.50 -3.77 26.10
CA GLU A 239 5.37 -4.46 26.71
C GLU A 239 4.11 -3.64 26.49
N ILE A 240 2.97 -4.35 26.39
CA ILE A 240 1.62 -3.79 26.47
C ILE A 240 0.89 -4.50 27.59
N SER A 241 0.25 -3.75 28.48
CA SER A 241 -0.51 -4.29 29.61
C SER A 241 -1.84 -3.59 29.82
N ILE A 242 -2.74 -4.18 30.56
CA ILE A 242 -4.01 -3.58 30.95
C ILE A 242 -3.84 -2.80 32.24
N MET A 243 -4.29 -1.55 32.24
CA MET A 243 -4.30 -0.66 33.40
C MET A 243 -5.71 -0.09 33.61
N GLY A 244 -6.53 -0.78 34.36
CA GLY A 244 -7.95 -0.44 34.51
C GLY A 244 -8.72 -0.58 33.19
N LYS A 245 -9.24 0.52 32.67
CA LYS A 245 -9.92 0.57 31.35
C LYS A 245 -8.98 0.94 30.21
N MET A 246 -7.73 1.28 30.53
CA MET A 246 -6.72 1.75 29.57
C MET A 246 -5.75 0.60 29.25
N LYS A 247 -5.04 0.72 28.13
CA LYS A 247 -3.89 -0.08 27.77
C LYS A 247 -2.62 0.73 28.00
N ALA A 248 -1.68 0.19 28.75
CA ALA A 248 -0.40 0.83 29.02
C ALA A 248 0.67 0.26 28.08
N VAL A 249 1.45 1.14 27.45
CA VAL A 249 2.57 0.80 26.56
C VAL A 249 3.86 1.22 27.26
N LYS A 250 4.71 0.24 27.58
CA LYS A 250 6.06 0.44 28.12
C LYS A 250 7.07 0.47 26.96
N PHE A 251 7.93 1.47 26.91
CA PHE A 251 8.96 1.62 25.88
C PHE A 251 10.24 2.27 26.40
N LEU A 252 11.34 2.09 25.67
CA LEU A 252 12.64 2.70 25.97
C LEU A 252 12.95 3.79 24.96
N ILE A 253 13.53 4.92 25.44
CA ILE A 253 14.25 5.90 24.63
C ILE A 253 15.69 5.92 25.15
N GLY A 254 16.64 5.39 24.38
CA GLY A 254 17.94 5.03 24.93
C GLY A 254 17.79 4.00 26.04
N ASP A 255 18.25 4.33 27.25
CA ASP A 255 18.11 3.49 28.45
C ASP A 255 16.94 3.92 29.36
N ASP A 256 16.27 5.03 29.05
CA ASP A 256 15.17 5.56 29.86
C ASP A 256 13.87 4.80 29.57
N GLU A 257 13.33 4.16 30.60
CA GLU A 257 12.03 3.51 30.53
C GLU A 257 10.89 4.52 30.74
N LYS A 258 9.90 4.46 29.83
CA LYS A 258 8.70 5.30 29.84
C LYS A 258 7.45 4.45 29.68
N THR A 259 6.35 4.95 30.22
CA THR A 259 5.03 4.32 30.07
C THR A 259 4.02 5.39 29.66
N LEU A 260 3.21 5.07 28.65
CA LEU A 260 2.04 5.85 28.25
C LEU A 260 0.81 4.95 28.26
N SER A 261 -0.36 5.55 28.45
CA SER A 261 -1.63 4.84 28.46
C SER A 261 -2.62 5.49 27.51
N ALA A 262 -3.39 4.67 26.81
CA ALA A 262 -4.50 5.08 25.97
C ALA A 262 -5.66 4.08 26.09
N GLU A 263 -6.85 4.46 25.65
CA GLU A 263 -7.98 3.53 25.58
C GLU A 263 -7.72 2.40 24.61
N GLU A 264 -7.00 2.70 23.50
CA GLU A 264 -6.66 1.69 22.50
C GLU A 264 -5.19 1.78 22.05
N VAL A 265 -4.64 0.65 21.65
CA VAL A 265 -3.30 0.53 21.06
C VAL A 265 -3.40 -0.18 19.73
N ILE A 266 -2.82 0.42 18.68
CA ILE A 266 -2.81 -0.13 17.34
C ILE A 266 -1.38 -0.41 16.90
N MET A 267 -1.14 -1.64 16.48
CA MET A 267 0.17 -2.06 15.99
C MET A 267 0.25 -1.88 14.47
N ALA A 268 1.14 -0.99 14.04
CA ALA A 268 1.41 -0.67 12.63
C ALA A 268 2.92 -0.72 12.35
N THR A 269 3.56 -1.78 12.80
CA THR A 269 5.01 -2.01 12.77
C THR A 269 5.52 -2.58 11.45
N GLY A 270 4.68 -2.60 10.41
CA GLY A 270 4.98 -3.10 9.08
C GLY A 270 4.23 -4.38 8.73
N ARG A 271 4.63 -4.98 7.61
CA ARG A 271 4.06 -6.23 7.09
C ARG A 271 5.16 -7.26 6.85
N ARG A 272 4.82 -8.53 6.96
CA ARG A 272 5.74 -9.65 6.73
C ARG A 272 5.19 -10.54 5.62
N PRO A 273 5.99 -10.89 4.59
CA PRO A 273 5.61 -11.83 3.54
C PRO A 273 5.02 -13.14 4.07
N HIS A 274 3.91 -13.56 3.52
CA HIS A 274 3.22 -14.78 3.91
C HIS A 274 3.84 -15.99 3.18
N ILE A 275 4.94 -16.50 3.71
CA ILE A 275 5.69 -17.65 3.18
C ILE A 275 5.58 -18.90 4.05
N LYS A 276 4.99 -18.79 5.24
CA LYS A 276 4.85 -19.93 6.17
C LYS A 276 3.59 -20.72 5.86
N GLY A 277 3.67 -22.05 6.01
CA GLY A 277 2.52 -22.94 5.85
C GLY A 277 2.12 -23.24 4.39
N ILE A 278 2.80 -22.62 3.42
CA ILE A 278 2.56 -22.89 1.98
C ILE A 278 3.41 -24.03 1.43
N GLY A 279 4.21 -24.72 2.25
CA GLY A 279 5.06 -25.84 1.85
C GLY A 279 6.26 -25.42 0.99
N LEU A 280 6.72 -24.17 1.11
CA LEU A 280 7.81 -23.62 0.28
C LEU A 280 9.12 -24.41 0.42
N GLU A 281 9.37 -25.03 1.57
CA GLU A 281 10.50 -25.90 1.86
C GLU A 281 10.54 -27.19 1.00
N LYS A 282 9.46 -27.52 0.31
CA LYS A 282 9.37 -28.64 -0.64
C LYS A 282 9.77 -28.26 -2.06
N THR A 283 10.08 -26.98 -2.25
CA THR A 283 10.62 -26.41 -3.48
C THR A 283 12.04 -25.94 -3.23
N ALA A 284 12.78 -25.63 -4.26
CA ALA A 284 14.09 -24.98 -4.11
C ALA A 284 14.01 -23.46 -4.44
N VAL A 285 12.90 -22.82 -4.07
CA VAL A 285 12.71 -21.37 -4.22
C VAL A 285 13.52 -20.63 -3.16
N ASP A 286 14.33 -19.67 -3.59
CA ASP A 286 15.18 -18.88 -2.71
C ASP A 286 14.38 -17.86 -1.90
N VAL A 287 14.67 -17.83 -0.59
CA VAL A 287 14.12 -16.85 0.34
C VAL A 287 15.25 -15.95 0.83
N VAL A 288 15.14 -14.65 0.59
CA VAL A 288 16.12 -13.64 1.00
C VAL A 288 15.47 -12.65 1.96
N LYS A 289 16.01 -12.49 3.16
CA LYS A 289 15.49 -11.60 4.21
C LYS A 289 14.00 -11.82 4.51
N GLY A 290 13.52 -13.07 4.42
CA GLY A 290 12.14 -13.43 4.72
C GLY A 290 11.14 -13.18 3.58
N SER A 291 11.62 -12.91 2.37
CA SER A 291 10.82 -12.67 1.15
C SER A 291 11.25 -13.61 0.04
N ILE A 292 10.37 -13.91 -0.90
CA ILE A 292 10.73 -14.71 -2.09
C ILE A 292 11.56 -13.84 -3.04
N ALA A 293 12.73 -14.35 -3.44
CA ALA A 293 13.59 -13.68 -4.40
C ALA A 293 13.05 -13.88 -5.83
N VAL A 294 12.98 -12.79 -6.60
CA VAL A 294 12.56 -12.80 -8.01
C VAL A 294 13.45 -11.88 -8.86
N ASP A 295 13.55 -12.21 -10.16
CA ASP A 295 14.13 -11.36 -11.19
C ASP A 295 13.14 -10.23 -11.62
N SER A 296 13.51 -9.42 -12.62
CA SER A 296 12.66 -8.35 -13.18
C SER A 296 11.42 -8.86 -13.90
N HIS A 297 11.37 -10.14 -14.24
CA HIS A 297 10.24 -10.82 -14.88
C HIS A 297 9.39 -11.65 -13.90
N MET A 298 9.56 -11.42 -12.61
CA MET A 298 8.86 -12.11 -11.51
C MET A 298 9.16 -13.60 -11.38
N ARG A 299 10.22 -14.10 -12.02
CA ARG A 299 10.63 -15.50 -11.93
C ARG A 299 11.47 -15.70 -10.68
N THR A 300 11.21 -16.79 -9.96
CA THR A 300 12.04 -17.22 -8.81
C THR A 300 13.29 -17.96 -9.27
N SER A 301 14.09 -18.50 -8.35
CA SER A 301 15.20 -19.42 -8.67
C SER A 301 14.73 -20.72 -9.36
N ARG A 302 13.41 -20.98 -9.40
CA ARG A 302 12.79 -22.06 -10.17
C ARG A 302 12.11 -21.52 -11.41
N GLN A 303 12.45 -22.06 -12.58
CA GLN A 303 11.99 -21.52 -13.88
C GLN A 303 10.47 -21.55 -14.06
N ASN A 304 9.79 -22.50 -13.44
CA ASN A 304 8.36 -22.71 -13.51
C ASN A 304 7.59 -22.07 -12.32
N ILE A 305 8.29 -21.44 -11.37
CA ILE A 305 7.66 -20.80 -10.22
C ILE A 305 7.92 -19.31 -10.26
N PHE A 306 6.85 -18.54 -10.18
CA PHE A 306 6.84 -17.09 -10.14
C PHE A 306 6.35 -16.61 -8.75
N ALA A 307 6.69 -15.40 -8.37
CA ALA A 307 6.14 -14.78 -7.17
C ALA A 307 5.86 -13.30 -7.42
N THR A 308 4.73 -12.81 -6.89
CA THR A 308 4.20 -11.47 -7.16
C THR A 308 3.53 -10.88 -5.92
N GLY A 309 3.54 -9.56 -5.80
CA GLY A 309 2.94 -8.82 -4.69
C GLY A 309 3.76 -8.86 -3.40
N ASP A 310 3.10 -8.64 -2.28
CA ASP A 310 3.74 -8.43 -0.97
C ASP A 310 4.69 -9.58 -0.56
N VAL A 311 4.49 -10.78 -1.08
CA VAL A 311 5.31 -11.97 -0.77
C VAL A 311 6.76 -11.82 -1.22
N ILE A 312 7.04 -10.96 -2.22
CA ILE A 312 8.41 -10.67 -2.69
C ILE A 312 9.12 -9.60 -1.86
N GLY A 313 8.40 -8.91 -0.97
CA GLY A 313 8.98 -7.97 -0.01
C GLY A 313 9.60 -6.70 -0.58
N LYS A 314 9.31 -6.35 -1.84
CA LYS A 314 9.83 -5.14 -2.49
C LYS A 314 8.85 -3.97 -2.32
N ALA A 315 7.96 -3.73 -3.26
CA ALA A 315 6.92 -2.71 -3.17
C ALA A 315 5.61 -3.36 -2.70
N MET A 316 5.30 -3.29 -1.40
CA MET A 316 4.05 -3.87 -0.85
C MET A 316 2.85 -2.95 -1.12
N LEU A 317 2.56 -2.70 -2.41
CA LEU A 317 1.54 -1.79 -2.90
C LEU A 317 0.67 -2.49 -3.95
N PHE A 318 -0.63 -2.26 -3.90
CA PHE A 318 -1.59 -2.95 -4.77
C PHE A 318 -1.30 -2.78 -6.26
N HIS A 319 -1.01 -1.55 -6.70
CA HIS A 319 -0.71 -1.26 -8.11
C HIS A 319 0.62 -1.90 -8.59
N ALA A 320 1.61 -2.02 -7.71
CA ALA A 320 2.82 -2.78 -8.00
C ALA A 320 2.49 -4.26 -8.19
N ALA A 321 1.71 -4.84 -7.27
CA ALA A 321 1.29 -6.24 -7.35
C ALA A 321 0.49 -6.55 -8.64
N VAL A 322 -0.39 -5.64 -9.07
CA VAL A 322 -1.12 -5.75 -10.35
C VAL A 322 -0.14 -5.79 -11.54
N LYS A 323 0.81 -4.86 -11.59
CA LYS A 323 1.83 -4.80 -12.65
C LYS A 323 2.69 -6.07 -12.65
N GLU A 324 3.13 -6.53 -11.48
CA GLU A 324 3.89 -7.77 -11.31
C GLU A 324 3.14 -9.01 -11.79
N SER A 325 1.83 -9.09 -11.49
CA SER A 325 0.96 -10.18 -11.95
C SER A 325 0.87 -10.26 -13.47
N VAL A 326 0.72 -9.11 -14.14
CA VAL A 326 0.70 -9.00 -15.61
C VAL A 326 2.07 -9.39 -16.21
N ILE A 327 3.17 -8.96 -15.60
CA ILE A 327 4.53 -9.31 -16.04
C ILE A 327 4.75 -10.83 -15.93
N ALA A 328 4.37 -11.44 -14.81
CA ALA A 328 4.46 -12.89 -14.64
C ALA A 328 3.63 -13.63 -15.71
N ALA A 329 2.42 -13.19 -15.98
CA ALA A 329 1.55 -13.78 -17.02
C ALA A 329 2.18 -13.68 -18.42
N ARG A 330 2.73 -12.52 -18.81
CA ARG A 330 3.43 -12.36 -20.08
C ARG A 330 4.65 -13.26 -20.20
N ASN A 331 5.39 -13.43 -19.11
CA ASN A 331 6.54 -14.32 -19.08
C ASN A 331 6.12 -15.80 -19.23
N ILE A 332 5.03 -16.22 -18.59
CA ILE A 332 4.42 -17.55 -18.74
C ILE A 332 3.98 -17.78 -20.21
N GLN A 333 3.49 -16.77 -20.88
CA GLN A 333 3.13 -16.79 -22.31
C GLN A 333 4.34 -16.84 -23.26
N GLY A 334 5.58 -16.83 -22.75
CA GLY A 334 6.78 -16.75 -23.57
C GLY A 334 7.03 -15.37 -24.20
N LYS A 335 6.45 -14.31 -23.64
CA LYS A 335 6.57 -12.90 -24.09
C LYS A 335 7.24 -12.04 -23.01
N PRO A 336 8.53 -12.25 -22.66
CA PRO A 336 9.23 -11.50 -21.60
C PRO A 336 9.71 -10.14 -22.11
N ASP A 337 8.83 -9.38 -22.76
CA ASP A 337 9.09 -8.08 -23.38
C ASP A 337 8.80 -6.89 -22.45
N TYR A 338 8.42 -7.18 -21.20
CA TYR A 338 8.08 -6.18 -20.21
C TYR A 338 8.64 -6.55 -18.84
N GLU A 339 9.41 -5.65 -18.25
CA GLU A 339 10.12 -5.84 -16.99
C GLU A 339 9.58 -4.93 -15.89
N MET A 340 9.71 -5.38 -14.64
CA MET A 340 9.37 -4.58 -13.48
C MET A 340 10.48 -3.60 -13.14
N ASN A 341 10.19 -2.31 -13.27
CA ASN A 341 11.02 -1.25 -12.74
C ASN A 341 10.49 -0.81 -11.37
N PHE A 342 11.13 -1.27 -10.30
CA PHE A 342 10.71 -0.92 -8.95
C PHE A 342 10.96 0.55 -8.59
N ASN A 343 11.88 1.24 -9.30
CA ASN A 343 12.14 2.66 -9.05
C ASN A 343 11.00 3.56 -9.55
N SER A 344 10.21 3.10 -10.51
CA SER A 344 9.05 3.85 -11.04
C SER A 344 7.73 3.47 -10.36
N VAL A 345 7.76 2.69 -9.28
CA VAL A 345 6.55 2.41 -8.49
C VAL A 345 6.18 3.65 -7.68
N PRO A 346 4.99 4.24 -7.94
CA PRO A 346 4.57 5.42 -7.20
C PRO A 346 4.18 5.07 -5.76
N PHE A 347 4.44 6.01 -4.86
CA PHE A 347 3.97 5.97 -3.48
C PHE A 347 3.10 7.20 -3.20
N THR A 348 1.96 6.99 -2.57
CA THR A 348 1.11 8.06 -2.06
C THR A 348 0.71 7.75 -0.63
N LEU A 349 0.98 8.68 0.27
CA LEU A 349 0.38 8.75 1.59
C LEU A 349 -0.92 9.54 1.45
N PHE A 350 -2.03 8.88 1.69
CA PHE A 350 -3.36 9.47 1.58
C PHE A 350 -3.73 10.23 2.86
N SER A 351 -2.92 11.23 3.18
CA SER A 351 -3.20 12.28 4.16
C SER A 351 -4.00 13.42 3.53
N TYR A 352 -4.23 14.49 4.27
CA TYR A 352 -4.84 15.70 3.73
C TYR A 352 -4.07 16.95 4.21
N PRO A 353 -3.30 17.61 3.31
CA PRO A 353 -2.96 17.26 1.91
C PRO A 353 -2.23 15.92 1.74
N GLU A 354 -2.16 15.43 0.49
CA GLU A 354 -1.50 14.16 0.17
C GLU A 354 0.01 14.33 -0.02
N LEU A 355 0.78 13.34 0.45
CA LEU A 355 2.21 13.24 0.19
C LEU A 355 2.47 12.17 -0.86
N GLY A 356 3.21 12.52 -1.90
CA GLY A 356 3.47 11.63 -3.02
C GLY A 356 4.94 11.58 -3.43
N SER A 357 5.37 10.43 -3.97
CA SER A 357 6.73 10.24 -4.47
C SER A 357 6.76 9.16 -5.56
N VAL A 358 7.57 9.38 -6.60
CA VAL A 358 7.92 8.39 -7.61
C VAL A 358 9.32 8.64 -8.15
N GLY A 359 10.02 7.59 -8.55
CA GLY A 359 11.35 7.69 -9.14
C GLY A 359 12.46 7.94 -8.10
N TYR A 360 13.59 8.39 -8.58
CA TYR A 360 14.76 8.66 -7.74
C TYR A 360 14.60 9.96 -6.95
N THR A 361 15.05 9.92 -5.70
CA THR A 361 15.29 11.12 -4.90
C THR A 361 16.63 11.76 -5.27
N GLU A 362 16.89 12.98 -4.83
CA GLU A 362 18.20 13.63 -4.96
C GLU A 362 19.30 12.77 -4.30
N ALA A 363 18.99 12.18 -3.15
CA ALA A 363 19.91 11.28 -2.44
C ALA A 363 20.19 10.00 -3.23
N ASP A 364 19.20 9.44 -3.91
CA ASP A 364 19.39 8.28 -4.78
C ASP A 364 20.25 8.62 -5.99
N ALA A 365 19.99 9.75 -6.65
CA ALA A 365 20.81 10.23 -7.78
C ALA A 365 22.27 10.41 -7.36
N THR A 366 22.52 11.07 -6.21
CA THR A 366 23.86 11.24 -5.65
C THR A 366 24.54 9.90 -5.39
N ARG A 367 23.85 8.95 -4.73
CA ARG A 367 24.37 7.61 -4.43
C ARG A 367 24.71 6.81 -5.69
N LEU A 368 23.96 7.02 -6.78
CA LEU A 368 24.15 6.33 -8.06
C LEU A 368 25.15 7.05 -8.98
N GLY A 369 25.66 8.21 -8.58
CA GLY A 369 26.56 9.02 -9.40
C GLY A 369 25.87 9.67 -10.61
N ILE A 370 24.56 9.86 -10.56
CA ILE A 370 23.77 10.51 -11.60
C ILE A 370 23.77 12.02 -11.34
N GLU A 371 24.30 12.80 -12.27
CA GLU A 371 24.23 14.26 -12.20
C GLU A 371 22.80 14.72 -12.47
N CYS A 372 22.18 15.39 -11.50
CA CYS A 372 20.83 15.90 -11.59
C CYS A 372 20.72 17.37 -11.18
N GLU A 373 19.65 17.98 -11.60
CA GLU A 373 19.16 19.28 -11.15
C GLU A 373 17.82 19.09 -10.44
N ILE A 374 17.61 19.83 -9.36
CA ILE A 374 16.35 19.85 -8.63
C ILE A 374 15.56 21.08 -9.02
N VAL A 375 14.35 20.86 -9.52
CA VAL A 375 13.36 21.91 -9.78
C VAL A 375 12.32 21.83 -8.67
N SER A 376 12.28 22.84 -7.82
CA SER A 376 11.31 22.90 -6.71
C SER A 376 10.40 24.10 -6.90
N GLU A 377 9.11 23.92 -6.62
CA GLU A 377 8.08 24.96 -6.71
C GLU A 377 7.19 24.92 -5.49
N SER A 378 6.85 26.12 -4.99
CA SER A 378 5.82 26.30 -3.97
C SER A 378 4.46 26.44 -4.64
N LEU A 379 3.45 25.78 -4.10
CA LEU A 379 2.06 25.90 -4.59
C LEU A 379 1.29 27.05 -3.90
N GLU A 380 1.95 27.92 -3.14
CA GLU A 380 1.29 29.07 -2.51
C GLU A 380 0.61 30.00 -3.50
N GLY A 381 1.24 30.19 -4.67
CA GLY A 381 0.72 31.01 -5.77
C GLY A 381 -0.20 30.26 -6.74
N ASP A 382 -0.36 28.94 -6.57
CA ASP A 382 -1.16 28.09 -7.44
C ASP A 382 -2.66 28.38 -7.26
N ALA A 383 -3.38 28.57 -8.38
CA ALA A 383 -4.79 28.95 -8.35
C ALA A 383 -5.67 27.86 -7.72
N GLN A 384 -5.45 26.60 -8.05
CA GLN A 384 -6.21 25.48 -7.51
C GLN A 384 -5.93 25.31 -6.01
N SER A 385 -4.68 25.38 -5.59
CA SER A 385 -4.30 25.33 -4.17
C SER A 385 -4.98 26.44 -3.35
N GLN A 386 -5.11 27.65 -3.92
CA GLN A 386 -5.84 28.75 -3.29
C GLN A 386 -7.35 28.47 -3.20
N ILE A 387 -7.97 27.94 -4.27
CA ILE A 387 -9.39 27.56 -4.30
C ILE A 387 -9.69 26.49 -3.24
N PHE A 388 -8.79 25.50 -3.09
CA PHE A 388 -8.93 24.42 -2.10
C PHE A 388 -8.45 24.81 -0.69
N ARG A 389 -7.96 26.06 -0.50
CA ARG A 389 -7.42 26.58 0.77
C ARG A 389 -6.23 25.78 1.31
N GLN A 390 -5.39 25.26 0.39
CA GLN A 390 -4.19 24.49 0.69
C GLN A 390 -2.94 25.14 0.08
N ARG A 391 -2.59 26.32 0.58
CA ARG A 391 -1.54 27.17 0.05
C ARG A 391 -0.13 26.76 0.44
N ASP A 392 0.05 25.82 1.35
CA ASP A 392 1.33 25.35 1.86
C ASP A 392 1.89 24.12 1.11
N GLY A 393 1.30 23.79 -0.05
CA GLY A 393 1.77 22.72 -0.93
C GLY A 393 3.08 23.04 -1.65
N TRP A 394 3.72 21.98 -2.14
CA TRP A 394 4.95 22.06 -2.93
C TRP A 394 5.14 20.82 -3.81
N PHE A 395 5.99 20.94 -4.83
CA PHE A 395 6.55 19.79 -5.53
C PHE A 395 8.06 19.97 -5.80
N LYS A 396 8.72 18.82 -6.03
CA LYS A 396 10.13 18.72 -6.38
C LYS A 396 10.30 17.71 -7.50
N ILE A 397 10.96 18.12 -8.59
CA ILE A 397 11.28 17.31 -9.77
C ILE A 397 12.78 17.08 -9.80
N VAL A 398 13.20 15.83 -9.94
CA VAL A 398 14.60 15.44 -10.15
C VAL A 398 14.81 15.27 -11.64
N VAL A 399 15.66 16.14 -12.24
CA VAL A 399 15.91 16.18 -13.68
C VAL A 399 17.37 15.82 -13.95
N GLU A 400 17.63 14.87 -14.84
CA GLU A 400 18.98 14.53 -15.28
C GLU A 400 19.64 15.71 -16.00
N LYS A 401 20.87 16.09 -15.65
CA LYS A 401 21.58 17.20 -16.30
C LYS A 401 21.90 16.92 -17.77
N ASN A 402 22.30 15.69 -18.07
CA ASN A 402 22.71 15.28 -19.42
C ASN A 402 21.54 14.57 -20.12
N GLY A 403 20.70 15.29 -20.85
CA GLY A 403 19.55 14.75 -21.56
C GLY A 403 18.20 15.21 -21.04
N GLY A 404 18.15 15.75 -19.82
CA GLY A 404 16.94 16.37 -19.26
C GLY A 404 15.83 15.39 -18.89
N LYS A 405 16.12 14.08 -18.75
CA LYS A 405 15.12 13.08 -18.38
C LYS A 405 14.57 13.36 -17.01
N ILE A 406 13.27 13.12 -16.83
CA ILE A 406 12.64 13.11 -15.51
C ILE A 406 13.04 11.83 -14.78
N LEU A 407 13.74 11.99 -13.68
CA LEU A 407 14.25 10.89 -12.87
C LEU A 407 13.35 10.60 -11.65
N GLY A 408 12.70 11.63 -11.11
CA GLY A 408 11.88 11.49 -9.93
C GLY A 408 11.02 12.71 -9.65
N PHE A 409 10.04 12.50 -8.77
CA PHE A 409 9.09 13.52 -8.35
C PHE A 409 8.66 13.28 -6.91
N GLN A 410 8.56 14.35 -6.12
CA GLN A 410 8.01 14.35 -4.77
C GLN A 410 7.05 15.54 -4.62
N THR A 411 5.97 15.37 -3.86
CA THR A 411 4.96 16.42 -3.67
C THR A 411 4.25 16.33 -2.33
N PHE A 412 3.79 17.49 -1.89
CA PHE A 412 2.78 17.67 -0.87
C PHE A 412 1.72 18.58 -1.47
N ALA A 413 0.59 18.02 -1.85
CA ALA A 413 -0.48 18.73 -2.54
C ALA A 413 -1.83 18.09 -2.28
N HIS A 414 -2.90 18.85 -2.54
CA HIS A 414 -4.26 18.34 -2.37
C HIS A 414 -4.57 17.18 -3.34
N ASP A 415 -3.99 17.21 -4.52
CA ASP A 415 -4.08 16.22 -5.61
C ASP A 415 -2.75 15.45 -5.82
N GLY A 416 -2.04 15.22 -4.72
CA GLY A 416 -0.72 14.58 -4.72
C GLY A 416 -0.69 13.22 -5.43
N ALA A 417 -1.74 12.41 -5.29
CA ALA A 417 -1.84 11.11 -5.97
C ALA A 417 -1.92 11.26 -7.50
N ASP A 418 -2.67 12.25 -7.99
CA ASP A 418 -2.84 12.51 -9.43
C ASP A 418 -1.53 13.04 -10.02
N LEU A 419 -0.85 13.96 -9.33
CA LEU A 419 0.47 14.46 -9.73
C LEU A 419 1.50 13.33 -9.80
N VAL A 420 1.52 12.43 -8.82
CA VAL A 420 2.42 11.26 -8.82
C VAL A 420 2.10 10.33 -9.99
N ALA A 421 0.83 10.11 -10.32
CA ALA A 421 0.43 9.29 -11.47
C ALA A 421 0.91 9.89 -12.80
N TYR A 422 0.80 11.22 -12.96
CA TYR A 422 1.33 11.94 -14.12
C TYR A 422 2.84 11.74 -14.29
N PHE A 423 3.61 11.93 -13.21
CA PHE A 423 5.06 11.73 -13.24
C PHE A 423 5.46 10.26 -13.37
N THR A 424 4.65 9.32 -12.87
CA THR A 424 4.88 7.89 -13.13
C THR A 424 4.86 7.60 -14.63
N ALA A 425 3.85 8.13 -15.34
CA ALA A 425 3.77 7.98 -16.79
C ALA A 425 4.94 8.66 -17.50
N ALA A 426 5.37 9.83 -17.05
CA ALA A 426 6.53 10.53 -17.61
C ALA A 426 7.84 9.73 -17.44
N ILE A 427 8.10 9.19 -16.25
CA ILE A 427 9.30 8.41 -15.95
C ILE A 427 9.31 7.08 -16.72
N GLU A 428 8.19 6.35 -16.74
CA GLU A 428 8.07 5.06 -17.45
C GLU A 428 8.29 5.21 -18.96
N ASN A 429 7.90 6.34 -19.55
CA ASN A 429 8.10 6.62 -20.97
C ASN A 429 9.37 7.43 -21.28
N GLY A 430 10.22 7.69 -20.29
CA GLY A 430 11.49 8.38 -20.46
C GLY A 430 11.35 9.83 -20.94
N LEU A 431 10.26 10.51 -20.56
CA LEU A 431 10.01 11.90 -20.93
C LEU A 431 11.05 12.83 -20.30
N THR A 432 11.32 13.93 -20.99
CA THR A 432 12.26 14.97 -20.56
C THR A 432 11.54 16.16 -19.93
N ALA A 433 12.28 16.99 -19.19
CA ALA A 433 11.79 18.26 -18.69
C ALA A 433 11.27 19.17 -19.83
N ARG A 434 11.91 19.09 -21.02
CA ARG A 434 11.47 19.82 -22.21
C ARG A 434 10.12 19.32 -22.73
N ASP A 435 9.86 18.02 -22.67
CA ASP A 435 8.57 17.47 -23.11
C ASP A 435 7.44 17.95 -22.19
N LEU A 436 7.65 17.91 -20.88
CA LEU A 436 6.66 18.42 -19.90
C LEU A 436 6.52 19.96 -19.97
N ALA A 437 7.60 20.71 -20.27
CA ALA A 437 7.52 22.16 -20.42
C ALA A 437 6.65 22.62 -21.62
N LYS A 438 6.43 21.72 -22.61
CA LYS A 438 5.59 21.98 -23.79
C LYS A 438 4.13 21.57 -23.60
N SER A 439 3.81 20.87 -22.52
CA SER A 439 2.44 20.42 -22.28
C SER A 439 1.50 21.58 -22.06
N CYS A 440 0.23 21.39 -22.37
CA CYS A 440 -0.85 22.37 -22.18
C CYS A 440 -1.87 21.78 -21.21
N GLU A 441 -1.83 22.26 -19.98
CA GLU A 441 -2.64 21.73 -18.89
C GLU A 441 -3.96 22.48 -18.76
N PRO A 442 -5.05 21.83 -18.30
CA PRO A 442 -6.31 22.50 -18.03
C PRO A 442 -6.17 23.55 -16.91
N HIS A 443 -6.89 24.69 -17.05
CA HIS A 443 -6.95 25.71 -16.03
C HIS A 443 -8.33 25.74 -15.36
N PRO A 444 -8.41 25.89 -14.00
CA PRO A 444 -7.31 25.87 -13.04
C PRO A 444 -7.01 24.45 -12.55
N THR A 445 -5.77 24.03 -12.63
CA THR A 445 -5.26 22.79 -12.04
C THR A 445 -3.85 22.97 -11.51
N THR A 446 -3.46 22.19 -10.50
CA THR A 446 -2.07 22.19 -9.98
C THR A 446 -1.06 21.75 -11.06
N PHE A 447 -1.51 20.99 -12.07
CA PHE A 447 -0.67 20.53 -13.17
C PHE A 447 -0.07 21.66 -14.00
N GLU A 448 -0.73 22.82 -14.15
CA GLU A 448 -0.23 23.96 -14.91
C GLU A 448 1.02 24.61 -14.30
N SER A 449 1.28 24.35 -13.02
CA SER A 449 2.51 24.79 -12.35
C SER A 449 3.74 24.00 -12.85
N ILE A 450 3.57 22.78 -13.40
CA ILE A 450 4.65 21.93 -13.90
C ILE A 450 5.34 22.54 -15.14
N PRO A 451 4.64 22.81 -16.28
CA PRO A 451 5.28 23.45 -17.44
C PRO A 451 5.83 24.83 -17.11
N SER A 452 5.22 25.55 -16.17
CA SER A 452 5.72 26.83 -15.69
C SER A 452 7.09 26.70 -15.01
N ALA A 453 7.24 25.76 -14.08
CA ALA A 453 8.47 25.47 -13.36
C ALA A 453 9.60 24.97 -14.31
N LEU A 454 9.22 24.25 -15.36
CA LEU A 454 10.14 23.67 -16.34
C LEU A 454 10.44 24.56 -17.55
N ARG A 455 9.89 25.80 -17.60
CA ARG A 455 10.02 26.72 -18.75
C ARG A 455 11.46 26.95 -19.19
N LYS A 456 12.44 26.91 -18.29
CA LYS A 456 13.85 27.09 -18.62
C LYS A 456 14.44 25.99 -19.53
N TYR A 457 13.71 24.88 -19.73
CA TYR A 457 14.14 23.79 -20.64
C TYR A 457 13.59 23.93 -22.07
N LEU A 458 12.74 24.94 -22.36
CA LEU A 458 12.30 25.25 -23.72
C LEU A 458 13.44 25.88 -24.54
#